data_096a2bcd899bba2f1ec4e7dc1419f390
#
_entry.id   096a2bcd899bba2f1ec4e7dc1419f390
#
_cell.length_a   1.000
_cell.length_b   1.000
_cell.length_c   1.000
_cell.angle_alpha   90.00
_cell.angle_beta   90.00
_cell.angle_gamma   90.00
#
_symmetry.space_group_name_H-M   'P 1'
#
loop_
_entity.id
_entity.type
_entity.pdbx_description
1 polymer ?
#
loop_
_entity_poly.entity_id
_entity_poly.type
_entity_poly.pdbx_seq_one_letter_code
_entity_poly.pdbx_strand_id
1 'polypeptide(L)'
;PTIGDGLGSKGRINKKSTDVYDLNLIQMLNYKKSVGRHNINALIGHEYNSWVRDYAEVEKTNIYDPKNPQLNNAGEMGSINGYQDVLRIQGFFGKLEYNYDNRYYFSGGIRRDGTSRFKYNPWGTFWSVGASWRIGAEKFMESTHSWLSELKLRATYGTQGNEDLANYYPYTDQYTVTISEGKLGTEIYYYGNPDLTWEKQKTFDLGLDVGLLNDRINLTMDYFIRVSDGLLFKRTKDISTGRAYDWYNVGKLRNSGFEFDLNVKLIQKKDWYWDMSVNGYTYANKMLNLPDEYKVSGMPNGNQRIYEGKDIYRWEMRQFAGLDEKGNSLWYMDR
;
A
#
# COMPACT_ATOMS: atom_id res chain seq x y z
N PRO A 1 26.87 19.87 23.98
CA PRO A 1 26.32 19.16 25.13
C PRO A 1 27.45 18.56 25.96
N THR A 2 27.34 18.69 27.27
CA THR A 2 28.30 18.19 28.24
C THR A 2 27.94 16.80 28.79
N ILE A 3 26.86 16.21 28.31
CA ILE A 3 26.32 14.94 28.74
C ILE A 3 25.72 14.19 27.53
N GLY A 4 25.89 12.86 27.46
CA GLY A 4 25.32 11.98 26.44
C GLY A 4 26.22 11.78 25.20
N ASP A 5 25.61 11.31 24.09
CA ASP A 5 26.30 10.92 22.86
C ASP A 5 27.13 12.05 22.17
N GLY A 6 26.90 13.30 22.56
CA GLY A 6 27.64 14.45 22.07
C GLY A 6 29.04 14.67 22.70
N LEU A 7 29.38 13.96 23.76
CA LEU A 7 30.66 14.13 24.46
C LEU A 7 31.86 13.76 23.58
N GLY A 8 31.80 12.62 22.90
CA GLY A 8 32.88 12.13 22.05
C GLY A 8 33.13 13.03 20.82
N SER A 9 32.11 13.65 20.29
CA SER A 9 32.16 14.54 19.12
C SER A 9 32.30 16.02 19.49
N LYS A 10 32.35 16.37 20.80
CA LYS A 10 32.34 17.75 21.29
C LYS A 10 31.20 18.60 20.69
N GLY A 11 30.04 17.94 20.51
CA GLY A 11 28.87 18.52 19.88
C GLY A 11 28.84 18.31 18.36
N ARG A 12 27.60 18.30 17.80
CA ARG A 12 27.32 18.02 16.39
C ARG A 12 26.30 19.01 15.85
N ILE A 13 26.54 19.51 14.66
CA ILE A 13 25.57 20.28 13.87
C ILE A 13 25.30 19.53 12.57
N ASN A 14 24.04 19.23 12.31
CA ASN A 14 23.59 18.60 11.08
C ASN A 14 22.61 19.55 10.38
N LYS A 15 22.88 19.86 9.12
CA LYS A 15 21.99 20.62 8.24
C LYS A 15 21.57 19.73 7.08
N LYS A 16 20.26 19.62 6.89
CA LYS A 16 19.64 18.85 5.80
C LYS A 16 18.81 19.79 4.95
N SER A 17 18.91 19.63 3.64
CA SER A 17 18.00 20.24 2.67
C SER A 17 17.34 19.13 1.86
N THR A 18 16.04 19.27 1.63
CA THR A 18 15.29 18.39 0.76
C THR A 18 14.40 19.24 -0.10
N ASP A 19 14.67 19.23 -1.40
CA ASP A 19 13.87 19.92 -2.39
C ASP A 19 13.10 18.88 -3.20
N VAL A 20 11.78 19.04 -3.29
CA VAL A 20 10.89 18.13 -4.01
C VAL A 20 10.15 18.88 -5.11
N TYR A 21 10.27 18.39 -6.31
CA TYR A 21 9.55 18.87 -7.48
C TYR A 21 8.61 17.78 -7.97
N ASP A 22 7.30 18.04 -7.91
CA ASP A 22 6.26 17.13 -8.35
C ASP A 22 5.41 17.80 -9.43
N LEU A 23 5.50 17.26 -10.65
CA LEU A 23 4.70 17.67 -11.79
C LEU A 23 3.68 16.59 -12.10
N ASN A 24 2.40 16.91 -11.98
CA ASN A 24 1.31 16.04 -12.41
C ASN A 24 0.52 16.70 -13.53
N LEU A 25 0.48 16.05 -14.72
CA LEU A 25 -0.25 16.49 -15.89
C LEU A 25 -1.34 15.46 -16.19
N ILE A 26 -2.61 15.88 -16.13
CA ILE A 26 -3.76 15.04 -16.42
C ILE A 26 -4.56 15.65 -17.55
N GLN A 27 -4.87 14.84 -18.58
CA GLN A 27 -5.70 15.20 -19.71
C GLN A 27 -6.87 14.23 -19.78
N MET A 28 -8.09 14.75 -19.84
CA MET A 28 -9.30 13.93 -19.83
C MET A 28 -10.32 14.42 -20.85
N LEU A 29 -10.98 13.47 -21.50
CA LEU A 29 -12.13 13.71 -22.35
C LEU A 29 -13.32 12.92 -21.80
N ASN A 30 -14.39 13.65 -21.49
CA ASN A 30 -15.64 13.12 -20.99
C ASN A 30 -16.74 13.21 -22.05
N TYR A 31 -17.49 12.12 -22.20
CA TYR A 31 -18.70 12.08 -23.01
C TYR A 31 -19.87 11.58 -22.20
N LYS A 32 -20.94 12.38 -22.09
CA LYS A 32 -22.19 12.01 -21.40
C LYS A 32 -23.36 12.14 -22.35
N LYS A 33 -24.19 11.10 -22.38
CA LYS A 33 -25.43 11.12 -23.19
C LYS A 33 -26.54 10.35 -22.52
N SER A 34 -27.72 10.96 -22.50
CA SER A 34 -28.97 10.31 -22.08
C SER A 34 -29.93 10.25 -23.26
N VAL A 35 -30.48 9.06 -23.55
CA VAL A 35 -31.45 8.84 -24.60
C VAL A 35 -32.55 7.92 -24.04
N GLY A 36 -33.72 8.48 -23.80
CA GLY A 36 -34.81 7.76 -23.15
C GLY A 36 -34.39 7.23 -21.77
N ARG A 37 -34.38 5.91 -21.61
CA ARG A 37 -33.98 5.24 -20.37
C ARG A 37 -32.49 4.88 -20.31
N HIS A 38 -31.73 5.19 -21.33
CA HIS A 38 -30.32 4.86 -21.44
C HIS A 38 -29.45 6.05 -21.07
N ASN A 39 -28.56 5.89 -20.10
CA ASN A 39 -27.59 6.87 -19.70
C ASN A 39 -26.18 6.28 -19.89
N ILE A 40 -25.34 6.99 -20.62
CA ILE A 40 -23.97 6.59 -20.91
C ILE A 40 -23.03 7.69 -20.43
N ASN A 41 -21.98 7.33 -19.73
CA ASN A 41 -20.88 8.20 -19.36
C ASN A 41 -19.58 7.49 -19.72
N ALA A 42 -18.81 8.06 -20.66
CA ALA A 42 -17.53 7.55 -21.09
C ALA A 42 -16.42 8.56 -20.80
N LEU A 43 -15.30 8.09 -20.32
CA LEU A 43 -14.11 8.86 -20.01
C LEU A 43 -12.91 8.19 -20.66
N ILE A 44 -12.04 8.96 -21.31
CA ILE A 44 -10.68 8.55 -21.66
C ILE A 44 -9.71 9.59 -21.12
N GLY A 45 -8.53 9.15 -20.70
CA GLY A 45 -7.54 10.06 -20.14
C GLY A 45 -6.11 9.57 -20.27
N HIS A 46 -5.23 10.52 -20.10
CA HIS A 46 -3.79 10.34 -20.01
C HIS A 46 -3.28 11.09 -18.80
N GLU A 47 -2.35 10.50 -18.08
CA GLU A 47 -1.69 11.07 -16.90
C GLU A 47 -0.19 10.91 -17.05
N TYR A 48 0.54 11.94 -16.67
CA TYR A 48 2.00 11.92 -16.54
C TYR A 48 2.39 12.55 -15.22
N ASN A 49 3.14 11.81 -14.43
CA ASN A 49 3.73 12.29 -13.17
C ASN A 49 5.24 12.22 -13.25
N SER A 50 5.92 13.28 -12.82
CA SER A 50 7.36 13.35 -12.67
C SER A 50 7.70 13.91 -11.30
N TRP A 51 8.19 13.05 -10.43
CA TRP A 51 8.62 13.38 -9.09
C TRP A 51 10.15 13.32 -9.01
N VAL A 52 10.76 14.39 -8.50
CA VAL A 52 12.20 14.54 -8.32
C VAL A 52 12.46 15.02 -6.90
N ARG A 53 13.38 14.36 -6.21
CA ARG A 53 13.84 14.75 -4.89
C ARG A 53 15.35 14.95 -4.91
N ASP A 54 15.78 16.17 -4.61
CA ASP A 54 17.19 16.50 -4.34
C ASP A 54 17.40 16.54 -2.83
N TYR A 55 18.39 15.79 -2.35
CA TYR A 55 18.74 15.71 -0.95
C TYR A 55 20.19 16.10 -0.76
N ALA A 56 20.46 16.96 0.22
CA ALA A 56 21.79 17.33 0.67
C ALA A 56 21.87 17.35 2.20
N GLU A 57 22.94 16.80 2.74
CA GLU A 57 23.22 16.76 4.16
C GLU A 57 24.68 17.09 4.43
N VAL A 58 24.90 17.97 5.40
CA VAL A 58 26.24 18.32 5.89
C VAL A 58 26.24 18.22 7.40
N GLU A 59 27.20 17.46 7.93
CA GLU A 59 27.46 17.35 9.36
C GLU A 59 28.83 17.93 9.70
N LYS A 60 28.88 18.69 10.77
CA LYS A 60 30.13 19.13 11.39
C LYS A 60 30.13 18.86 12.89
N THR A 61 31.29 18.60 13.42
CA THR A 61 31.53 18.29 14.85
C THR A 61 32.54 19.29 15.47
N ASN A 62 32.78 19.18 16.76
CA ASN A 62 33.65 20.07 17.53
C ASN A 62 33.12 21.51 17.52
N ILE A 63 31.97 21.74 18.18
CA ILE A 63 31.27 23.01 18.24
C ILE A 63 31.98 23.96 19.20
N TYR A 64 32.30 25.20 18.76
CA TYR A 64 32.89 26.24 19.58
C TYR A 64 31.88 26.81 20.60
N ASP A 65 30.73 27.28 20.14
CA ASP A 65 29.65 27.81 21.00
C ASP A 65 28.39 26.97 20.84
N PRO A 66 27.95 26.23 21.90
CA PRO A 66 26.75 25.40 21.85
C PRO A 66 25.45 26.15 21.59
N LYS A 67 25.44 27.48 21.76
CA LYS A 67 24.26 28.32 21.50
C LYS A 67 24.14 28.75 20.04
N ASN A 68 25.20 28.57 19.23
CA ASN A 68 25.20 28.96 17.82
C ASN A 68 25.08 27.73 16.91
N PRO A 69 23.88 27.41 16.36
CA PRO A 69 23.66 26.20 15.54
C PRO A 69 24.05 26.36 14.06
N GLN A 70 25.08 27.19 13.76
CA GLN A 70 25.55 27.40 12.40
C GLN A 70 26.77 26.54 12.08
N LEU A 71 26.82 25.99 10.85
CA LEU A 71 27.93 25.11 10.40
C LEU A 71 29.33 25.73 10.53
N ASN A 72 29.44 27.06 10.36
CA ASN A 72 30.72 27.76 10.52
C ASN A 72 31.23 27.82 11.97
N ASN A 73 30.36 27.49 12.94
CA ASN A 73 30.68 27.44 14.37
C ASN A 73 31.29 26.09 14.81
N ALA A 74 31.47 25.15 13.90
CA ALA A 74 32.04 23.83 14.18
C ALA A 74 33.35 23.64 13.38
N GLY A 75 34.40 23.13 14.07
CA GLY A 75 35.75 23.06 13.54
C GLY A 75 36.08 21.88 12.65
N GLU A 76 35.36 20.75 12.83
CA GLU A 76 35.70 19.51 12.14
C GLU A 76 34.57 19.11 11.17
N MET A 77 34.99 18.63 9.99
CA MET A 77 34.07 18.04 9.01
C MET A 77 33.66 16.65 9.46
N GLY A 78 32.36 16.41 9.52
CA GLY A 78 31.75 15.09 9.67
C GLY A 78 31.39 14.49 8.31
N SER A 79 30.16 14.06 8.16
CA SER A 79 29.64 13.50 6.89
C SER A 79 29.12 14.58 5.94
N ILE A 80 29.34 14.36 4.65
CA ILE A 80 28.68 15.08 3.57
C ILE A 80 27.99 14.04 2.70
N ASN A 81 26.71 14.23 2.45
CA ASN A 81 25.91 13.33 1.63
C ASN A 81 24.98 14.13 0.71
N GLY A 82 24.72 13.60 -0.47
CA GLY A 82 23.77 14.17 -1.41
C GLY A 82 23.42 13.19 -2.50
N TYR A 83 22.14 13.18 -2.89
CA TYR A 83 21.65 12.33 -3.96
C TYR A 83 20.38 12.91 -4.56
N GLN A 84 20.05 12.45 -5.75
CA GLN A 84 18.79 12.74 -6.42
C GLN A 84 18.02 11.45 -6.68
N ASP A 85 16.73 11.44 -6.29
CA ASP A 85 15.80 10.40 -6.67
C ASP A 85 14.83 10.91 -7.73
N VAL A 86 14.54 10.09 -8.72
CA VAL A 86 13.62 10.40 -9.80
C VAL A 86 12.61 9.26 -9.98
N LEU A 87 11.32 9.60 -9.94
CA LEU A 87 10.24 8.69 -10.29
C LEU A 87 9.40 9.32 -11.41
N ARG A 88 9.12 8.52 -12.45
CA ARG A 88 8.23 8.90 -13.53
C ARG A 88 7.18 7.84 -13.73
N ILE A 89 5.93 8.27 -13.79
CA ILE A 89 4.79 7.39 -14.05
C ILE A 89 4.00 8.00 -15.21
N GLN A 90 3.58 7.15 -16.13
CA GLN A 90 2.70 7.52 -17.23
C GLN A 90 1.56 6.54 -17.32
N GLY A 91 0.33 7.03 -17.43
CA GLY A 91 -0.87 6.21 -17.47
C GLY A 91 -1.84 6.61 -18.57
N PHE A 92 -2.44 5.61 -19.20
CA PHE A 92 -3.58 5.77 -20.13
C PHE A 92 -4.76 5.03 -19.52
N PHE A 93 -5.92 5.66 -19.48
CA PHE A 93 -7.10 5.07 -18.88
C PHE A 93 -8.38 5.37 -19.62
N GLY A 94 -9.32 4.44 -19.51
CA GLY A 94 -10.67 4.60 -20.02
C GLY A 94 -11.68 4.01 -19.06
N LYS A 95 -12.85 4.63 -18.97
CA LYS A 95 -13.98 4.20 -18.15
C LYS A 95 -15.27 4.33 -18.93
N LEU A 96 -16.13 3.34 -18.82
CA LEU A 96 -17.48 3.37 -19.34
C LEU A 96 -18.46 3.05 -18.19
N GLU A 97 -19.48 3.89 -18.05
CA GLU A 97 -20.60 3.68 -17.15
C GLU A 97 -21.89 3.70 -17.97
N TYR A 98 -22.69 2.69 -17.77
CA TYR A 98 -23.98 2.56 -18.41
C TYR A 98 -25.06 2.32 -17.37
N ASN A 99 -26.15 3.02 -17.51
CA ASN A 99 -27.33 2.88 -16.64
C ASN A 99 -28.56 2.76 -17.51
N TYR A 100 -29.38 1.73 -17.26
CA TYR A 100 -30.67 1.55 -17.88
C TYR A 100 -31.78 1.74 -16.84
N ASP A 101 -32.66 2.70 -17.11
CA ASP A 101 -33.86 3.02 -16.34
C ASP A 101 -33.60 3.28 -14.82
N ASN A 102 -32.38 3.70 -14.46
CA ASN A 102 -31.96 3.83 -13.06
C ASN A 102 -32.14 2.54 -12.22
N ARG A 103 -32.17 1.37 -12.86
CA ARG A 103 -32.31 0.06 -12.23
C ARG A 103 -31.09 -0.81 -12.42
N TYR A 104 -30.56 -0.85 -13.63
CA TYR A 104 -29.40 -1.69 -13.99
C TYR A 104 -28.23 -0.81 -14.32
N TYR A 105 -27.15 -1.02 -13.61
CA TYR A 105 -25.91 -0.26 -13.76
C TYR A 105 -24.78 -1.20 -14.13
N PHE A 106 -24.01 -0.82 -15.12
CA PHE A 106 -22.80 -1.51 -15.53
C PHE A 106 -21.67 -0.51 -15.62
N SER A 107 -20.49 -0.90 -15.14
CA SER A 107 -19.26 -0.12 -15.25
C SER A 107 -18.13 -0.99 -15.73
N GLY A 108 -17.25 -0.42 -16.55
CA GLY A 108 -16.02 -1.05 -16.99
C GLY A 108 -14.91 0.00 -17.02
N GLY A 109 -13.74 -0.36 -16.58
CA GLY A 109 -12.56 0.49 -16.62
C GLY A 109 -11.33 -0.30 -17.03
N ILE A 110 -10.43 0.36 -17.76
CA ILE A 110 -9.11 -0.17 -18.09
C ILE A 110 -8.08 0.94 -17.89
N ARG A 111 -6.93 0.58 -17.33
CA ARG A 111 -5.79 1.47 -17.14
C ARG A 111 -4.50 0.74 -17.50
N ARG A 112 -3.61 1.43 -18.19
CA ARG A 112 -2.28 0.94 -18.50
C ARG A 112 -1.26 1.97 -18.02
N ASP A 113 -0.46 1.57 -17.02
CA ASP A 113 0.53 2.42 -16.37
C ASP A 113 1.94 1.91 -16.64
N GLY A 114 2.85 2.86 -16.88
CA GLY A 114 4.28 2.62 -16.98
C GLY A 114 5.02 3.36 -15.88
N THR A 115 5.99 2.71 -15.24
CA THR A 115 6.83 3.28 -14.18
C THR A 115 8.30 3.20 -14.53
N SER A 116 9.09 4.19 -14.09
CA SER A 116 10.55 4.17 -14.22
C SER A 116 11.25 3.19 -13.28
N ARG A 117 10.52 2.59 -12.32
CA ARG A 117 11.10 1.61 -11.36
C ARG A 117 11.39 0.25 -11.97
N PHE A 118 10.78 -0.10 -13.12
CA PHE A 118 10.97 -1.41 -13.76
C PHE A 118 11.63 -1.26 -15.13
N LYS A 119 12.69 -2.05 -15.37
CA LYS A 119 13.48 -1.94 -16.59
C LYS A 119 12.87 -2.67 -17.77
N TYR A 120 12.61 -3.98 -17.64
CA TYR A 120 12.14 -4.80 -18.75
C TYR A 120 10.62 -4.84 -18.85
N ASN A 121 9.91 -4.71 -17.71
CA ASN A 121 8.47 -4.80 -17.63
C ASN A 121 7.86 -3.54 -17.00
N PRO A 122 8.12 -2.33 -17.54
CA PRO A 122 7.65 -1.08 -16.93
C PRO A 122 6.12 -0.91 -16.97
N TRP A 123 5.44 -1.61 -17.90
CA TRP A 123 4.01 -1.43 -18.13
C TRP A 123 3.16 -2.48 -17.43
N GLY A 124 2.19 -2.02 -16.62
CA GLY A 124 1.11 -2.83 -16.06
C GLY A 124 -0.23 -2.48 -16.74
N THR A 125 -1.08 -3.49 -16.93
CA THR A 125 -2.45 -3.26 -17.42
C THR A 125 -3.42 -3.78 -16.36
N PHE A 126 -4.35 -2.92 -15.96
CA PHE A 126 -5.32 -3.16 -14.91
C PHE A 126 -6.71 -2.85 -15.43
N TRP A 127 -7.71 -3.57 -14.96
CA TRP A 127 -9.07 -3.41 -15.42
C TRP A 127 -10.07 -3.74 -14.30
N SER A 128 -11.27 -3.22 -14.43
CA SER A 128 -12.36 -3.51 -13.53
C SER A 128 -13.68 -3.58 -14.27
N VAL A 129 -14.58 -4.40 -13.78
CA VAL A 129 -15.98 -4.46 -14.20
C VAL A 129 -16.86 -4.46 -12.96
N GLY A 130 -18.03 -3.84 -13.09
CA GLY A 130 -19.00 -3.77 -12.02
C GLY A 130 -20.41 -3.82 -12.58
N ALA A 131 -21.30 -4.43 -11.81
CA ALA A 131 -22.72 -4.40 -12.07
C ALA A 131 -23.49 -4.12 -10.79
N SER A 132 -24.60 -3.39 -10.88
CA SER A 132 -25.52 -3.28 -9.77
C SER A 132 -26.97 -3.25 -10.25
N TRP A 133 -27.85 -3.80 -9.42
CA TRP A 133 -29.27 -3.93 -9.67
C TRP A 133 -30.05 -3.35 -8.51
N ARG A 134 -30.84 -2.31 -8.80
CA ARG A 134 -31.80 -1.74 -7.85
C ARG A 134 -33.07 -2.57 -7.86
N ILE A 135 -33.08 -3.65 -7.11
CA ILE A 135 -34.18 -4.60 -6.98
C ILE A 135 -35.43 -3.88 -6.47
N GLY A 136 -35.27 -2.97 -5.50
CA GLY A 136 -36.34 -2.17 -4.95
C GLY A 136 -37.08 -1.29 -5.96
N ALA A 137 -36.47 -0.98 -7.12
CA ALA A 137 -37.07 -0.19 -8.18
C ALA A 137 -37.89 -1.04 -9.19
N GLU A 138 -37.94 -2.36 -9.01
CA GLU A 138 -38.67 -3.26 -9.90
C GLU A 138 -40.16 -3.25 -9.62
N LYS A 139 -40.96 -3.47 -10.68
CA LYS A 139 -42.43 -3.49 -10.58
C LYS A 139 -42.96 -4.53 -9.58
N PHE A 140 -42.31 -5.69 -9.48
CA PHE A 140 -42.70 -6.72 -8.53
C PHE A 140 -42.46 -6.37 -7.07
N MET A 141 -41.68 -5.26 -6.82
CA MET A 141 -41.40 -4.73 -5.48
C MET A 141 -42.33 -3.56 -5.08
N GLU A 142 -43.27 -3.12 -5.94
CA GLU A 142 -44.12 -1.96 -5.67
C GLU A 142 -44.90 -2.08 -4.34
N SER A 143 -45.36 -3.30 -3.99
CA SER A 143 -46.05 -3.55 -2.72
C SER A 143 -45.17 -3.34 -1.47
N THR A 144 -43.88 -3.35 -1.61
CA THR A 144 -42.93 -3.18 -0.49
C THR A 144 -42.50 -1.73 -0.25
N HIS A 145 -42.83 -0.81 -1.15
CA HIS A 145 -42.36 0.60 -1.08
C HIS A 145 -42.84 1.34 0.19
N SER A 146 -43.87 0.85 0.86
CA SER A 146 -44.30 1.44 2.14
C SER A 146 -43.29 1.30 3.28
N TRP A 147 -42.42 0.31 3.22
CA TRP A 147 -41.43 0.03 4.25
C TRP A 147 -39.99 -0.16 3.70
N LEU A 148 -39.82 -0.57 2.43
CA LEU A 148 -38.55 -0.78 1.75
C LEU A 148 -38.28 0.40 0.83
N SER A 149 -37.32 1.26 1.19
CA SER A 149 -36.92 2.46 0.43
C SER A 149 -35.88 2.13 -0.65
N GLU A 150 -34.94 1.27 -0.32
CA GLU A 150 -33.87 0.82 -1.23
C GLU A 150 -33.58 -0.65 -1.00
N LEU A 151 -33.41 -1.38 -2.08
CA LEU A 151 -32.79 -2.70 -2.11
C LEU A 151 -31.92 -2.79 -3.37
N LYS A 152 -30.60 -2.78 -3.18
CA LYS A 152 -29.66 -2.77 -4.28
C LYS A 152 -28.56 -3.79 -4.06
N LEU A 153 -28.36 -4.65 -5.04
CA LEU A 153 -27.26 -5.61 -5.09
C LEU A 153 -26.13 -5.03 -5.96
N ARG A 154 -24.89 -5.17 -5.50
CA ARG A 154 -23.67 -4.72 -6.19
C ARG A 154 -22.70 -5.88 -6.30
N ALA A 155 -22.02 -6.01 -7.44
CA ALA A 155 -20.90 -6.92 -7.60
C ALA A 155 -19.80 -6.24 -8.43
N THR A 156 -18.57 -6.33 -7.98
CA THR A 156 -17.41 -5.81 -8.70
C THR A 156 -16.27 -6.83 -8.74
N TYR A 157 -15.54 -6.81 -9.82
CA TYR A 157 -14.30 -7.56 -9.96
C TYR A 157 -13.28 -6.73 -10.73
N GLY A 158 -12.05 -6.70 -10.24
CA GLY A 158 -11.02 -5.93 -10.91
C GLY A 158 -9.61 -6.28 -10.47
N THR A 159 -8.65 -5.67 -11.16
CA THR A 159 -7.22 -5.79 -10.88
C THR A 159 -6.64 -4.41 -10.63
N GLN A 160 -5.68 -4.34 -9.71
CA GLN A 160 -4.89 -3.15 -9.40
C GLN A 160 -3.40 -3.50 -9.43
N GLY A 161 -2.55 -2.54 -9.76
CA GLY A 161 -1.11 -2.66 -9.68
C GLY A 161 -0.54 -1.92 -8.48
N ASN A 162 0.52 -2.48 -7.92
CA ASN A 162 1.38 -1.80 -6.98
C ASN A 162 2.83 -1.88 -7.49
N GLU A 163 3.52 -0.74 -7.52
CA GLU A 163 4.91 -0.63 -7.94
C GLU A 163 5.78 -0.05 -6.81
N ASP A 164 5.19 0.20 -5.64
CA ASP A 164 5.86 0.92 -4.57
C ASP A 164 6.93 0.07 -3.89
N LEU A 165 8.16 0.57 -3.99
CA LEU A 165 9.37 0.04 -3.39
C LEU A 165 10.09 1.17 -2.67
N ALA A 166 10.77 0.84 -1.58
CA ALA A 166 11.65 1.81 -0.91
C ALA A 166 12.93 2.14 -1.71
N ASN A 167 12.97 1.82 -3.00
CA ASN A 167 14.08 2.06 -3.93
C ASN A 167 13.52 2.57 -5.25
N TYR A 168 14.10 3.64 -5.81
CA TYR A 168 13.70 4.22 -7.09
C TYR A 168 14.41 3.58 -8.28
N TYR A 169 15.50 2.85 -8.04
CA TYR A 169 16.34 2.19 -9.05
C TYR A 169 16.57 0.71 -8.72
N PRO A 170 15.50 -0.07 -8.41
CA PRO A 170 15.66 -1.43 -7.92
C PRO A 170 16.19 -2.42 -8.96
N TYR A 171 16.28 -1.98 -10.21
CA TYR A 171 16.70 -2.79 -11.37
C TYR A 171 18.20 -2.71 -11.67
N THR A 172 18.95 -1.82 -11.00
CA THR A 172 20.37 -1.60 -11.28
C THR A 172 21.20 -1.78 -10.01
N ASP A 173 22.45 -2.25 -10.20
CA ASP A 173 23.41 -2.32 -9.12
C ASP A 173 23.73 -0.90 -8.61
N GLN A 174 23.82 -0.76 -7.31
CA GLN A 174 24.12 0.52 -6.65
C GLN A 174 25.39 0.40 -5.83
N TYR A 175 26.20 1.47 -5.89
CA TYR A 175 27.53 1.48 -5.34
C TYR A 175 27.68 2.60 -4.30
N THR A 176 28.45 2.32 -3.26
CA THR A 176 28.95 3.33 -2.34
C THR A 176 30.38 3.67 -2.71
N VAL A 177 30.71 4.96 -2.73
CA VAL A 177 32.09 5.42 -2.89
C VAL A 177 32.79 5.30 -1.55
N THR A 178 33.92 4.61 -1.52
CA THR A 178 34.73 4.37 -0.32
C THR A 178 36.15 4.87 -0.53
N ILE A 179 36.84 5.19 0.57
CA ILE A 179 38.29 5.50 0.54
C ILE A 179 38.97 4.42 1.37
N SER A 180 39.84 3.64 0.72
CA SER A 180 40.69 2.65 1.38
C SER A 180 42.14 2.97 1.09
N GLU A 181 42.96 3.05 2.14
CA GLU A 181 44.39 3.39 2.05
C GLU A 181 44.66 4.68 1.25
N GLY A 182 43.79 5.68 1.38
CA GLY A 182 43.90 6.96 0.67
C GLY A 182 43.52 6.90 -0.83
N LYS A 183 43.06 5.77 -1.33
CA LYS A 183 42.59 5.60 -2.71
C LYS A 183 41.05 5.54 -2.77
N LEU A 184 40.50 6.26 -3.75
CA LEU A 184 39.07 6.21 -4.05
C LEU A 184 38.72 4.85 -4.66
N GLY A 185 37.71 4.21 -4.11
CA GLY A 185 37.16 2.95 -4.61
C GLY A 185 35.61 2.95 -4.57
N THR A 186 35.02 1.88 -5.07
CA THR A 186 33.59 1.65 -5.01
C THR A 186 33.29 0.28 -4.45
N GLU A 187 32.24 0.20 -3.63
CA GLU A 187 31.73 -1.03 -3.08
C GLU A 187 30.26 -1.18 -3.47
N ILE A 188 29.84 -2.38 -3.93
CA ILE A 188 28.44 -2.66 -4.22
C ILE A 188 27.70 -2.84 -2.90
N TYR A 189 26.67 -2.04 -2.64
CA TYR A 189 25.82 -2.21 -1.49
C TYR A 189 24.45 -2.81 -1.84
N TYR A 190 24.04 -2.75 -3.12
CA TYR A 190 22.79 -3.31 -3.60
C TYR A 190 22.95 -3.89 -5.01
N TYR A 191 22.47 -5.13 -5.20
CA TYR A 191 22.41 -5.76 -6.51
C TYR A 191 21.00 -5.60 -7.09
N GLY A 192 20.94 -5.02 -8.28
CA GLY A 192 19.69 -4.77 -8.98
C GLY A 192 19.02 -6.04 -9.47
N ASN A 193 17.69 -6.02 -9.53
CA ASN A 193 16.89 -7.05 -10.19
C ASN A 193 16.11 -6.44 -11.37
N PRO A 194 16.60 -6.59 -12.60
CA PRO A 194 15.94 -6.00 -13.77
C PRO A 194 14.63 -6.70 -14.17
N ASP A 195 14.34 -7.88 -13.62
CA ASP A 195 13.12 -8.67 -13.90
C ASP A 195 11.92 -8.25 -13.03
N LEU A 196 12.12 -7.30 -12.12
CA LEU A 196 11.04 -6.77 -11.30
C LEU A 196 9.91 -6.20 -12.16
N THR A 197 8.69 -6.44 -11.70
CA THR A 197 7.46 -5.98 -12.33
C THR A 197 6.39 -5.62 -11.30
N TRP A 198 5.25 -5.16 -11.78
CA TRP A 198 4.09 -4.81 -10.97
C TRP A 198 3.60 -5.97 -10.10
N GLU A 199 3.42 -5.74 -8.82
CA GLU A 199 2.57 -6.57 -7.98
C GLU A 199 1.12 -6.39 -8.43
N LYS A 200 0.37 -7.49 -8.56
CA LYS A 200 -1.03 -7.48 -9.02
C LYS A 200 -1.98 -7.88 -7.91
N GLN A 201 -2.91 -7.01 -7.59
CA GLN A 201 -4.01 -7.31 -6.68
C GLN A 201 -5.29 -7.57 -7.48
N LYS A 202 -5.94 -8.69 -7.23
CA LYS A 202 -7.28 -9.06 -7.75
C LYS A 202 -8.28 -8.92 -6.63
N THR A 203 -9.34 -8.14 -6.86
CA THR A 203 -10.38 -7.91 -5.87
C THR A 203 -11.73 -8.33 -6.42
N PHE A 204 -12.45 -9.13 -5.66
CA PHE A 204 -13.87 -9.40 -5.83
C PHE A 204 -14.61 -8.78 -4.65
N ASP A 205 -15.71 -8.12 -4.93
CA ASP A 205 -16.57 -7.48 -3.94
C ASP A 205 -18.03 -7.74 -4.29
N LEU A 206 -18.83 -8.11 -3.28
CA LEU A 206 -20.28 -8.32 -3.38
C LEU A 206 -20.96 -7.52 -2.27
N GLY A 207 -21.75 -6.53 -2.65
CA GLY A 207 -22.40 -5.60 -1.73
C GLY A 207 -23.91 -5.62 -1.81
N LEU A 208 -24.57 -5.36 -0.68
CA LEU A 208 -26.01 -5.20 -0.55
C LEU A 208 -26.33 -3.92 0.21
N ASP A 209 -27.12 -3.03 -0.41
CA ASP A 209 -27.63 -1.81 0.21
C ASP A 209 -29.11 -1.98 0.50
N VAL A 210 -29.53 -1.74 1.74
CA VAL A 210 -30.91 -1.85 2.21
C VAL A 210 -31.32 -0.56 2.91
N GLY A 211 -32.35 0.10 2.40
CA GLY A 211 -33.02 1.26 3.02
C GLY A 211 -34.40 0.90 3.48
N LEU A 212 -34.76 1.18 4.72
CA LEU A 212 -36.05 0.88 5.31
C LEU A 212 -36.72 2.11 5.91
N LEU A 213 -38.07 2.10 5.93
CA LEU A 213 -38.92 3.08 6.60
C LEU A 213 -38.61 4.54 6.17
N ASN A 214 -38.60 4.78 4.84
CA ASN A 214 -38.23 6.08 4.23
C ASN A 214 -36.81 6.52 4.66
N ASP A 215 -35.84 5.63 4.49
CA ASP A 215 -34.41 5.81 4.81
C ASP A 215 -34.15 6.17 6.29
N ARG A 216 -35.02 5.74 7.20
CA ARG A 216 -34.73 5.81 8.63
C ARG A 216 -33.74 4.78 9.09
N ILE A 217 -33.66 3.65 8.41
CA ILE A 217 -32.69 2.59 8.64
C ILE A 217 -31.98 2.35 7.31
N ASN A 218 -30.66 2.56 7.28
CA ASN A 218 -29.83 2.27 6.13
C ASN A 218 -28.75 1.27 6.55
N LEU A 219 -28.70 0.14 5.84
CA LEU A 219 -27.73 -0.92 6.06
C LEU A 219 -26.97 -1.18 4.77
N THR A 220 -25.66 -1.08 4.81
CA THR A 220 -24.75 -1.52 3.77
C THR A 220 -23.97 -2.72 4.27
N MET A 221 -23.87 -3.75 3.47
CA MET A 221 -23.10 -4.97 3.75
C MET A 221 -22.23 -5.30 2.55
N ASP A 222 -20.97 -5.60 2.79
CA ASP A 222 -20.01 -5.96 1.75
C ASP A 222 -19.22 -7.20 2.15
N TYR A 223 -19.05 -8.11 1.20
CA TYR A 223 -18.16 -9.25 1.30
C TYR A 223 -17.04 -9.10 0.25
N PHE A 224 -15.80 -9.15 0.68
CA PHE A 224 -14.67 -8.96 -0.21
C PHE A 224 -13.65 -10.10 -0.14
N ILE A 225 -12.99 -10.32 -1.27
CA ILE A 225 -11.79 -11.17 -1.41
C ILE A 225 -10.76 -10.38 -2.20
N ARG A 226 -9.58 -10.18 -1.62
CA ARG A 226 -8.40 -9.57 -2.28
C ARG A 226 -7.28 -10.60 -2.33
N VAL A 227 -6.71 -10.77 -3.50
CA VAL A 227 -5.55 -11.63 -3.71
C VAL A 227 -4.43 -10.83 -4.33
N SER A 228 -3.38 -10.56 -3.57
CA SER A 228 -2.13 -9.98 -4.08
C SER A 228 -1.23 -11.11 -4.59
N ASP A 229 -0.74 -10.98 -5.80
CA ASP A 229 0.06 -11.95 -6.53
C ASP A 229 1.36 -11.29 -7.01
N GLY A 230 2.50 -11.97 -6.83
CA GLY A 230 3.80 -11.41 -7.13
C GLY A 230 4.14 -10.24 -6.22
N LEU A 231 3.98 -10.42 -4.90
CA LEU A 231 4.31 -9.40 -3.90
C LEU A 231 5.73 -8.89 -4.11
N LEU A 232 5.91 -7.57 -4.09
CA LEU A 232 7.21 -6.94 -4.07
C LEU A 232 7.86 -7.17 -2.72
N PHE A 233 8.73 -8.14 -2.65
CA PHE A 233 9.27 -8.66 -1.40
C PHE A 233 10.78 -8.45 -1.29
N LYS A 234 11.20 -7.97 -0.11
CA LYS A 234 12.61 -7.80 0.27
C LYS A 234 13.12 -9.10 0.91
N ARG A 235 13.91 -9.87 0.16
CA ARG A 235 14.49 -11.11 0.64
C ARG A 235 15.85 -10.87 1.26
N THR A 236 16.00 -11.20 2.54
CA THR A 236 17.28 -11.14 3.24
C THR A 236 18.22 -12.22 2.69
N LYS A 237 19.48 -11.88 2.54
CA LYS A 237 20.56 -12.79 2.09
C LYS A 237 21.55 -13.03 3.22
N ASP A 238 22.26 -14.16 3.13
CA ASP A 238 23.38 -14.41 4.04
C ASP A 238 24.49 -13.39 3.81
N ILE A 239 25.08 -12.89 4.88
CA ILE A 239 26.14 -11.90 4.87
C ILE A 239 27.34 -12.37 4.03
N SER A 240 27.59 -13.69 4.00
CA SER A 240 28.64 -14.32 3.17
C SER A 240 28.49 -14.07 1.66
N THR A 241 27.28 -13.71 1.20
CA THR A 241 27.04 -13.35 -0.21
C THR A 241 27.48 -11.94 -0.58
N GLY A 242 27.93 -11.13 0.38
CA GLY A 242 28.22 -9.71 0.19
C GLY A 242 27.01 -8.84 -0.03
N ARG A 243 25.80 -9.35 0.25
CA ARG A 243 24.54 -8.63 0.07
C ARG A 243 23.69 -8.72 1.32
N ALA A 244 23.01 -7.63 1.66
CA ALA A 244 22.05 -7.65 2.76
C ALA A 244 20.66 -8.17 2.33
N TYR A 245 20.24 -7.83 1.11
CA TYR A 245 18.93 -8.20 0.57
C TYR A 245 18.84 -8.01 -0.94
N ASP A 246 17.82 -8.62 -1.53
CA ASP A 246 17.36 -8.43 -2.91
C ASP A 246 15.85 -8.20 -2.95
N TRP A 247 15.34 -7.54 -3.99
CA TRP A 247 13.91 -7.42 -4.26
C TRP A 247 13.44 -8.43 -5.30
N TYR A 248 12.29 -9.04 -5.08
CA TYR A 248 11.67 -10.02 -5.97
C TYR A 248 10.15 -9.86 -5.99
N ASN A 249 9.54 -10.26 -7.10
CA ASN A 249 8.11 -10.49 -7.18
C ASN A 249 7.82 -11.93 -6.77
N VAL A 250 7.43 -12.15 -5.52
CA VAL A 250 7.23 -13.51 -4.97
C VAL A 250 6.05 -13.56 -4.02
N GLY A 251 5.47 -14.74 -3.93
CA GLY A 251 4.41 -15.00 -2.97
C GLY A 251 3.02 -14.55 -3.44
N LYS A 252 2.03 -15.07 -2.73
CA LYS A 252 0.61 -14.79 -2.97
C LYS A 252 -0.12 -14.70 -1.64
N LEU A 253 -0.81 -13.59 -1.41
CA LEU A 253 -1.52 -13.30 -0.18
C LEU A 253 -3.01 -13.10 -0.46
N ARG A 254 -3.88 -13.67 0.36
CA ARG A 254 -5.31 -13.43 0.33
C ARG A 254 -5.77 -12.73 1.59
N ASN A 255 -6.54 -11.68 1.40
CA ASN A 255 -7.33 -11.02 2.42
C ASN A 255 -8.81 -11.19 2.08
N SER A 256 -9.64 -11.57 3.04
CA SER A 256 -11.07 -11.67 2.86
C SER A 256 -11.80 -11.25 4.12
N GLY A 257 -13.00 -10.70 3.97
CA GLY A 257 -13.75 -10.22 5.11
C GLY A 257 -15.18 -9.85 4.75
N PHE A 258 -15.91 -9.51 5.79
CA PHE A 258 -17.26 -8.98 5.71
C PHE A 258 -17.27 -7.65 6.45
N GLU A 259 -17.87 -6.63 5.84
CA GLU A 259 -18.03 -5.29 6.38
C GLU A 259 -19.51 -4.95 6.46
N PHE A 260 -19.93 -4.19 7.46
CA PHE A 260 -21.26 -3.63 7.52
C PHE A 260 -21.26 -2.22 8.09
N ASP A 261 -22.18 -1.42 7.62
CA ASP A 261 -22.49 -0.08 8.11
C ASP A 261 -23.98 0.05 8.30
N LEU A 262 -24.42 0.33 9.53
CA LEU A 262 -25.82 0.53 9.91
C LEU A 262 -26.02 1.95 10.41
N ASN A 263 -26.90 2.69 9.73
CA ASN A 263 -27.29 4.03 10.12
C ASN A 263 -28.80 4.06 10.45
N VAL A 264 -29.15 4.51 11.65
CA VAL A 264 -30.54 4.56 12.14
C VAL A 264 -30.87 5.94 12.64
N LYS A 265 -31.93 6.54 12.09
CA LYS A 265 -32.53 7.80 12.53
C LYS A 265 -33.59 7.49 13.60
N LEU A 266 -33.17 7.48 14.87
CA LEU A 266 -34.03 7.08 16.00
C LEU A 266 -35.10 8.13 16.30
N ILE A 267 -34.73 9.41 16.34
CA ILE A 267 -35.63 10.53 16.58
C ILE A 267 -35.45 11.57 15.49
N GLN A 268 -36.54 11.91 14.80
CA GLN A 268 -36.58 13.01 13.84
C GLN A 268 -37.82 13.88 14.12
N LYS A 269 -37.67 14.88 14.98
CA LYS A 269 -38.69 15.87 15.30
C LYS A 269 -38.15 17.28 15.03
N LYS A 270 -39.02 18.29 14.97
CA LYS A 270 -38.65 19.68 14.67
C LYS A 270 -37.49 20.20 15.53
N ASP A 271 -37.50 19.89 16.83
CA ASP A 271 -36.55 20.42 17.80
C ASP A 271 -35.61 19.33 18.38
N TRP A 272 -35.79 18.08 17.99
CA TRP A 272 -35.01 16.93 18.49
C TRP A 272 -34.69 15.97 17.37
N TYR A 273 -33.42 15.64 17.21
CA TYR A 273 -32.98 14.55 16.34
C TYR A 273 -31.96 13.68 17.08
N TRP A 274 -31.99 12.39 16.80
CA TRP A 274 -31.02 11.45 17.30
C TRP A 274 -30.78 10.37 16.25
N ASP A 275 -29.56 10.34 15.78
CA ASP A 275 -29.06 9.37 14.81
C ASP A 275 -28.03 8.46 15.48
N MET A 276 -28.04 7.19 15.12
CA MET A 276 -27.08 6.18 15.58
C MET A 276 -26.42 5.54 14.37
N SER A 277 -25.09 5.47 14.39
CA SER A 277 -24.29 4.75 13.40
C SER A 277 -23.49 3.65 14.06
N VAL A 278 -23.53 2.44 13.49
CA VAL A 278 -22.74 1.28 13.93
C VAL A 278 -22.09 0.67 12.72
N ASN A 279 -20.78 0.52 12.74
CA ASN A 279 -20.04 -0.20 11.71
C ASN A 279 -19.16 -1.28 12.32
N GLY A 280 -18.84 -2.27 11.52
CA GLY A 280 -17.99 -3.36 11.96
C GLY A 280 -17.47 -4.17 10.77
N TYR A 281 -16.42 -4.91 11.00
CA TYR A 281 -15.85 -5.77 9.98
C TYR A 281 -15.24 -7.04 10.58
N THR A 282 -15.14 -8.07 9.75
CA THR A 282 -14.32 -9.24 9.97
C THR A 282 -13.19 -9.26 8.95
N TYR A 283 -12.05 -9.78 9.35
CA TYR A 283 -10.87 -9.81 8.49
C TYR A 283 -10.13 -11.13 8.68
N ALA A 284 -9.82 -11.80 7.59
CA ALA A 284 -8.99 -12.99 7.55
C ALA A 284 -7.87 -12.81 6.52
N ASN A 285 -6.64 -13.02 6.97
CA ASN A 285 -5.43 -12.96 6.14
C ASN A 285 -4.86 -14.37 5.99
N LYS A 286 -4.39 -14.71 4.80
CA LYS A 286 -3.81 -16.02 4.53
C LYS A 286 -2.74 -15.94 3.45
N MET A 287 -1.51 -16.36 3.79
CA MET A 287 -0.47 -16.59 2.81
C MET A 287 -0.81 -17.83 1.97
N LEU A 288 -0.97 -17.66 0.66
CA LEU A 288 -1.35 -18.74 -0.26
C LEU A 288 -0.15 -19.45 -0.88
N ASN A 289 0.94 -18.70 -1.10
CA ASN A 289 2.15 -19.22 -1.70
C ASN A 289 3.37 -18.46 -1.19
N LEU A 290 4.45 -19.18 -0.88
CA LEU A 290 5.78 -18.68 -0.55
C LEU A 290 6.80 -19.16 -1.59
N PRO A 291 7.97 -18.48 -1.71
CA PRO A 291 9.12 -19.03 -2.43
C PRO A 291 9.48 -20.44 -1.93
N ASP A 292 9.93 -21.31 -2.84
CA ASP A 292 10.18 -22.72 -2.52
C ASP A 292 11.15 -22.91 -1.34
N GLU A 293 12.14 -22.02 -1.21
CA GLU A 293 13.11 -22.01 -0.11
C GLU A 293 12.49 -21.82 1.28
N TYR A 294 11.29 -21.20 1.35
CA TYR A 294 10.59 -20.91 2.61
C TYR A 294 9.35 -21.78 2.87
N LYS A 295 9.01 -22.70 1.97
CA LYS A 295 7.80 -23.53 2.12
C LYS A 295 7.81 -24.40 3.37
N VAL A 296 8.99 -24.93 3.74
CA VAL A 296 9.15 -25.82 4.89
C VAL A 296 9.47 -25.01 6.16
N SER A 297 10.48 -24.15 6.08
CA SER A 297 10.99 -23.43 7.25
C SER A 297 10.17 -22.19 7.64
N GLY A 298 9.27 -21.75 6.76
CA GLY A 298 8.62 -20.45 6.87
C GLY A 298 9.57 -19.30 6.56
N MET A 299 9.02 -18.16 6.16
CA MET A 299 9.76 -16.97 5.78
C MET A 299 9.93 -16.04 6.99
N PRO A 300 11.16 -15.69 7.39
CA PRO A 300 11.39 -14.78 8.51
C PRO A 300 10.90 -13.36 8.20
N ASN A 301 10.25 -12.72 9.18
CA ASN A 301 9.79 -11.35 9.12
C ASN A 301 9.95 -10.68 10.50
N GLY A 302 11.16 -10.26 10.83
CA GLY A 302 11.49 -9.77 12.17
C GLY A 302 11.25 -10.85 13.24
N ASN A 303 10.38 -10.56 14.21
CA ASN A 303 9.98 -11.50 15.29
C ASN A 303 8.80 -12.40 14.89
N GLN A 304 8.42 -12.38 13.63
CA GLN A 304 7.34 -13.17 13.05
C GLN A 304 7.91 -14.17 12.05
N ARG A 305 7.14 -15.22 11.74
CA ARG A 305 7.45 -16.15 10.68
C ARG A 305 6.20 -16.46 9.87
N ILE A 306 6.32 -16.30 8.57
CA ILE A 306 5.22 -16.44 7.62
C ILE A 306 5.24 -17.86 7.07
N TYR A 307 4.11 -18.57 7.16
CA TYR A 307 3.91 -19.91 6.63
C TYR A 307 2.78 -19.94 5.61
N GLU A 308 2.89 -20.82 4.62
CA GLU A 308 1.76 -21.08 3.72
C GLU A 308 0.54 -21.58 4.49
N GLY A 309 -0.63 -21.07 4.11
CA GLY A 309 -1.89 -21.43 4.73
C GLY A 309 -2.18 -20.75 6.07
N LYS A 310 -1.27 -19.93 6.58
CA LYS A 310 -1.40 -19.21 7.86
C LYS A 310 -1.50 -17.71 7.65
N ASP A 311 -1.86 -17.01 8.73
CA ASP A 311 -1.86 -15.56 8.83
C ASP A 311 -0.42 -15.03 8.85
N ILE A 312 -0.17 -13.89 8.18
CA ILE A 312 1.17 -13.27 8.13
C ILE A 312 1.56 -12.54 9.42
N TYR A 313 0.60 -12.24 10.29
CA TYR A 313 0.85 -11.56 11.56
C TYR A 313 1.10 -12.52 12.72
N ARG A 314 1.35 -13.79 12.41
CA ARG A 314 1.62 -14.81 13.41
C ARG A 314 2.97 -14.57 14.09
N TRP A 315 2.95 -14.41 15.41
CA TRP A 315 4.15 -14.36 16.24
C TRP A 315 4.75 -15.75 16.40
N GLU A 316 6.05 -15.85 16.30
CA GLU A 316 6.82 -17.04 16.65
C GLU A 316 7.64 -16.72 17.91
N MET A 317 7.22 -17.28 19.03
CA MET A 317 7.88 -17.07 20.31
C MET A 317 8.17 -18.40 20.96
N ARG A 318 9.31 -18.47 21.62
CA ARG A 318 9.62 -19.63 22.46
C ARG A 318 8.68 -19.64 23.66
N GLN A 319 8.12 -20.80 23.96
CA GLN A 319 7.27 -20.97 25.15
C GLN A 319 8.15 -21.19 26.37
N PHE A 320 7.97 -20.37 27.41
CA PHE A 320 8.71 -20.51 28.67
C PHE A 320 8.34 -21.81 29.37
N ALA A 321 9.35 -22.59 29.74
CA ALA A 321 9.19 -23.89 30.37
C ALA A 321 9.53 -23.91 31.86
N GLY A 322 9.89 -22.77 32.47
CA GLY A 322 10.29 -22.63 33.86
C GLY A 322 11.75 -22.23 34.03
N LEU A 323 12.28 -22.48 35.23
CA LEU A 323 13.67 -22.24 35.59
C LEU A 323 14.35 -23.59 35.90
N ASP A 324 15.64 -23.71 35.61
CA ASP A 324 16.46 -24.80 36.07
C ASP A 324 16.87 -24.60 37.55
N GLU A 325 17.55 -25.57 38.14
CA GLU A 325 18.03 -25.53 39.54
C GLU A 325 19.00 -24.36 39.82
N LYS A 326 19.56 -23.74 38.77
CA LYS A 326 20.49 -22.60 38.87
C LYS A 326 19.81 -21.26 38.58
N GLY A 327 18.48 -21.27 38.33
CA GLY A 327 17.71 -20.06 38.03
C GLY A 327 17.77 -19.62 36.54
N ASN A 328 18.31 -20.42 35.65
CA ASN A 328 18.30 -20.10 34.22
C ASN A 328 16.95 -20.42 33.58
N SER A 329 16.52 -19.59 32.61
CA SER A 329 15.27 -19.79 31.89
C SER A 329 15.32 -21.02 30.96
N LEU A 330 14.35 -21.91 31.12
CA LEU A 330 14.11 -23.04 30.25
C LEU A 330 13.03 -22.71 29.21
N TRP A 331 13.16 -23.25 28.01
CA TRP A 331 12.25 -23.05 26.90
C TRP A 331 11.87 -24.39 26.29
N TYR A 332 10.58 -24.55 25.95
CA TYR A 332 10.16 -25.70 25.15
C TYR A 332 10.81 -25.62 23.76
N MET A 333 11.36 -26.73 23.30
CA MET A 333 11.78 -26.86 21.91
C MET A 333 10.63 -27.45 21.11
N ASP A 334 10.16 -26.73 20.09
CA ASP A 334 9.22 -27.28 19.12
C ASP A 334 9.90 -28.46 18.40
N ARG A 335 9.22 -29.60 18.39
CA ARG A 335 9.66 -30.81 17.68
C ARG A 335 9.19 -30.79 16.24
#